data_e28bb3aa4125e29f2fb22ffae74414b3
#
_entry.id   e28bb3aa4125e29f2fb22ffae74414b3
#
_cell.length_a   1.000
_cell.length_b   1.000
_cell.length_c   1.000
_cell.angle_alpha   90.00
_cell.angle_beta   90.00
_cell.angle_gamma   90.00
#
_symmetry.space_group_name_H-M   'P 1'
#
loop_
_entity.id
_entity.type
_entity.pdbx_description
1 polymer ?
#
loop_
_entity_poly.entity_id
_entity_poly.type
_entity_poly.pdbx_seq_one_letter_code
_entity_poly.pdbx_strand_id
1 'polypeptide(L)'
;DDYYALLDTQLEDKAFELLKNQIDKDLVSEHPSLTAKWLKSCNTSSKISRRMGQITAKHFGMKEKEYRKMLTALRKKIDVTEVKMCDNKFDSIIYENVPSKAMLNYTSAFESHDSKRFDEYINQVLKNKAKINSSTLYPYEIISKYNLKYGNSFYEPYNYNLALESQWNALPNYVTDSSSTLVVADTSGSMKGKPLNVALSLAIYFARLNKGVWNDK
;
A
#
# COMPACT_ATOMS: atom_id res chain seq x y z
N ASP A 1 -8.85 2.14 -10.50
CA ASP A 1 -9.25 3.38 -11.18
C ASP A 1 -9.36 3.20 -12.71
N ASP A 2 -8.86 2.09 -13.27
CA ASP A 2 -8.73 1.87 -14.72
C ASP A 2 -10.08 1.83 -15.45
N TYR A 3 -11.13 1.25 -14.85
CA TYR A 3 -12.46 1.22 -15.46
C TYR A 3 -13.10 2.62 -15.59
N TYR A 4 -12.71 3.60 -14.77
CA TYR A 4 -13.13 4.99 -14.95
C TYR A 4 -12.41 5.67 -16.14
N ALA A 5 -11.26 5.16 -16.55
CA ALA A 5 -10.59 5.62 -17.76
C ALA A 5 -11.32 5.16 -19.06
N LEU A 6 -12.24 4.21 -18.93
CA LEU A 6 -13.06 3.70 -20.04
C LEU A 6 -14.39 4.46 -20.20
N LEU A 7 -14.67 5.46 -19.35
CA LEU A 7 -15.86 6.31 -19.49
C LEU A 7 -15.86 7.01 -20.86
N ASP A 8 -17.04 7.14 -21.44
CA ASP A 8 -17.27 7.74 -22.76
C ASP A 8 -16.57 6.95 -23.91
N THR A 9 -16.17 5.70 -23.68
CA THR A 9 -15.63 4.80 -24.71
C THR A 9 -16.61 3.67 -25.04
N GLN A 10 -16.38 2.95 -26.14
CA GLN A 10 -17.15 1.76 -26.51
C GLN A 10 -17.05 0.60 -25.51
N LEU A 11 -16.09 0.65 -24.59
CA LEU A 11 -15.85 -0.39 -23.58
C LEU A 11 -16.50 -0.08 -22.22
N GLU A 12 -17.12 1.09 -22.06
CA GLU A 12 -17.73 1.54 -20.81
C GLU A 12 -18.72 0.51 -20.24
N ASP A 13 -19.76 0.20 -21.01
CA ASP A 13 -20.82 -0.72 -20.55
C ASP A 13 -20.26 -2.10 -20.20
N LYS A 14 -19.30 -2.59 -21.00
CA LYS A 14 -18.66 -3.89 -20.74
C LYS A 14 -17.84 -3.89 -19.49
N ALA A 15 -17.12 -2.81 -19.20
CA ALA A 15 -16.33 -2.66 -17.99
C ALA A 15 -17.22 -2.67 -16.73
N PHE A 16 -18.34 -1.91 -16.75
CA PHE A 16 -19.28 -1.89 -15.63
C PHE A 16 -20.07 -3.18 -15.49
N GLU A 17 -20.38 -3.89 -16.58
CA GLU A 17 -20.98 -5.23 -16.54
C GLU A 17 -20.04 -6.22 -15.80
N LEU A 18 -18.75 -6.24 -16.14
CA LEU A 18 -17.77 -7.09 -15.47
C LEU A 18 -17.66 -6.80 -13.98
N LEU A 19 -17.64 -5.50 -13.61
CA LEU A 19 -17.63 -5.08 -12.20
C LEU A 19 -18.90 -5.51 -11.48
N LYS A 20 -20.07 -5.34 -12.09
CA LYS A 20 -21.34 -5.77 -11.51
C LYS A 20 -21.38 -7.27 -11.29
N ASN A 21 -20.98 -8.06 -12.30
CA ASN A 21 -20.91 -9.51 -12.19
C ASN A 21 -19.98 -9.97 -11.06
N GLN A 22 -18.87 -9.25 -10.83
CA GLN A 22 -17.99 -9.54 -9.70
C GLN A 22 -18.66 -9.19 -8.36
N ILE A 23 -19.32 -8.05 -8.27
CA ILE A 23 -20.05 -7.64 -7.05
C ILE A 23 -21.18 -8.61 -6.73
N ASP A 24 -21.91 -9.09 -7.73
CA ASP A 24 -22.98 -10.06 -7.54
C ASP A 24 -22.45 -11.41 -6.99
N LYS A 25 -21.27 -11.84 -7.44
CA LYS A 25 -20.55 -12.99 -6.86
C LYS A 25 -20.10 -12.71 -5.42
N ASP A 26 -19.55 -11.53 -5.16
CA ASP A 26 -19.06 -11.14 -3.84
C ASP A 26 -20.19 -11.04 -2.79
N LEU A 27 -21.40 -10.68 -3.19
CA LEU A 27 -22.54 -10.59 -2.28
C LEU A 27 -22.93 -11.94 -1.68
N VAL A 28 -22.80 -13.03 -2.42
CA VAL A 28 -23.12 -14.39 -1.99
C VAL A 28 -21.91 -15.14 -1.43
N SER A 29 -20.70 -14.65 -1.66
CA SER A 29 -19.46 -15.29 -1.21
C SER A 29 -19.21 -15.06 0.28
N GLU A 30 -18.70 -16.07 0.97
CA GLU A 30 -18.13 -15.95 2.32
C GLU A 30 -16.81 -15.17 2.30
N HIS A 31 -16.04 -15.30 1.20
CA HIS A 31 -14.75 -14.62 0.99
C HIS A 31 -14.84 -13.70 -0.25
N PRO A 32 -15.45 -12.52 -0.12
CA PRO A 32 -15.60 -11.59 -1.24
C PRO A 32 -14.25 -11.06 -1.71
N SER A 33 -14.18 -10.70 -3.00
CA SER A 33 -13.01 -10.04 -3.57
C SER A 33 -12.81 -8.62 -3.01
N LEU A 34 -11.66 -8.01 -3.33
CA LEU A 34 -11.38 -6.63 -2.94
C LEU A 34 -12.11 -5.57 -3.81
N THR A 35 -12.98 -5.98 -4.74
CA THR A 35 -13.64 -5.06 -5.67
C THR A 35 -14.39 -3.94 -4.95
N ALA A 36 -15.18 -4.27 -3.91
CA ALA A 36 -15.93 -3.27 -3.16
C ALA A 36 -15.04 -2.28 -2.38
N LYS A 37 -13.80 -2.64 -2.04
CA LYS A 37 -12.82 -1.73 -1.42
C LYS A 37 -12.47 -0.58 -2.38
N TRP A 38 -12.32 -0.87 -3.67
CA TRP A 38 -11.85 0.08 -4.67
C TRP A 38 -12.96 0.88 -5.36
N LEU A 39 -14.19 0.41 -5.31
CA LEU A 39 -15.34 1.15 -5.83
C LEU A 39 -15.54 2.48 -5.06
N LYS A 40 -15.80 3.57 -5.78
CA LYS A 40 -15.97 4.88 -5.15
C LYS A 40 -17.37 5.01 -4.51
N SER A 41 -17.43 5.70 -3.38
CA SER A 41 -18.70 5.94 -2.67
C SER A 41 -19.39 7.21 -3.16
N CYS A 42 -20.72 7.24 -3.11
CA CYS A 42 -21.53 8.41 -3.50
C CYS A 42 -21.51 9.54 -2.44
N ASN A 43 -21.04 9.29 -1.22
CA ASN A 43 -21.05 10.24 -0.08
C ASN A 43 -19.65 10.66 0.40
N THR A 44 -18.64 10.53 -0.46
CA THR A 44 -17.27 10.99 -0.14
C THR A 44 -17.14 12.50 -0.26
N SER A 45 -16.18 13.10 0.45
CA SER A 45 -15.86 14.53 0.39
C SER A 45 -15.34 14.97 -0.99
N SER A 46 -14.59 14.12 -1.67
CA SER A 46 -14.07 14.39 -3.02
C SER A 46 -15.20 14.43 -4.04
N LYS A 47 -15.37 15.56 -4.74
CA LYS A 47 -16.37 15.73 -5.81
C LYS A 47 -16.19 14.71 -6.94
N ILE A 48 -14.95 14.44 -7.34
CA ILE A 48 -14.61 13.49 -8.39
C ILE A 48 -15.01 12.07 -7.97
N SER A 49 -14.58 11.63 -6.79
CA SER A 49 -14.93 10.28 -6.29
C SER A 49 -16.43 10.11 -6.10
N ARG A 50 -17.13 11.16 -5.66
CA ARG A 50 -18.60 11.16 -5.54
C ARG A 50 -19.27 10.94 -6.89
N ARG A 51 -18.87 11.72 -7.91
CA ARG A 51 -19.39 11.56 -9.29
C ARG A 51 -19.15 10.15 -9.83
N MET A 52 -17.95 9.61 -9.63
CA MET A 52 -17.62 8.25 -10.05
C MET A 52 -18.50 7.21 -9.34
N GLY A 53 -18.74 7.36 -8.05
CA GLY A 53 -19.67 6.50 -7.30
C GLY A 53 -21.11 6.57 -7.83
N GLN A 54 -21.58 7.76 -8.20
CA GLN A 54 -22.90 7.97 -8.80
C GLN A 54 -23.02 7.31 -10.18
N ILE A 55 -21.99 7.43 -11.02
CA ILE A 55 -21.91 6.75 -12.31
C ILE A 55 -21.98 5.23 -12.12
N THR A 56 -21.19 4.69 -11.19
CA THR A 56 -21.19 3.25 -10.88
C THR A 56 -22.57 2.77 -10.40
N ALA A 57 -23.20 3.51 -9.50
CA ALA A 57 -24.54 3.18 -9.01
C ALA A 57 -25.56 3.14 -10.17
N LYS A 58 -25.49 4.09 -11.10
CA LYS A 58 -26.33 4.15 -12.29
C LYS A 58 -26.15 2.93 -13.20
N HIS A 59 -24.90 2.58 -13.52
CA HIS A 59 -24.61 1.38 -14.34
C HIS A 59 -25.05 0.08 -13.66
N PHE A 60 -24.99 0.03 -12.31
CA PHE A 60 -25.51 -1.12 -11.57
C PHE A 60 -27.03 -1.16 -11.46
N GLY A 61 -27.73 -0.13 -11.95
CA GLY A 61 -29.19 -0.01 -11.85
C GLY A 61 -29.68 0.22 -10.41
N MET A 62 -28.82 0.78 -9.54
CA MET A 62 -29.10 0.97 -8.11
C MET A 62 -29.32 2.45 -7.78
N LYS A 63 -30.24 2.72 -6.83
CA LYS A 63 -30.29 4.04 -6.19
C LYS A 63 -29.04 4.24 -5.32
N GLU A 64 -28.57 5.49 -5.16
CA GLU A 64 -27.38 5.80 -4.37
C GLU A 64 -27.43 5.22 -2.94
N LYS A 65 -28.60 5.22 -2.32
CA LYS A 65 -28.79 4.65 -0.98
C LYS A 65 -28.57 3.13 -0.96
N GLU A 66 -29.05 2.42 -1.96
CA GLU A 66 -28.89 0.95 -2.10
C GLU A 66 -27.45 0.60 -2.38
N TYR A 67 -26.83 1.31 -3.32
CA TYR A 67 -25.41 1.17 -3.65
C TYR A 67 -24.50 1.38 -2.42
N ARG A 68 -24.73 2.43 -1.62
CA ARG A 68 -23.97 2.68 -0.39
C ARG A 68 -24.15 1.56 0.64
N LYS A 69 -25.38 1.05 0.83
CA LYS A 69 -25.66 -0.07 1.74
C LYS A 69 -24.91 -1.33 1.30
N MET A 70 -24.95 -1.64 0.00
CA MET A 70 -24.23 -2.77 -0.60
C MET A 70 -22.72 -2.64 -0.35
N LEU A 71 -22.12 -1.48 -0.66
CA LEU A 71 -20.68 -1.26 -0.41
C LEU A 71 -20.30 -1.40 1.06
N THR A 72 -21.13 -0.87 1.96
CA THR A 72 -20.89 -0.98 3.41
C THR A 72 -20.91 -2.43 3.86
N ALA A 73 -21.90 -3.22 3.40
CA ALA A 73 -22.02 -4.62 3.74
C ALA A 73 -20.81 -5.44 3.22
N LEU A 74 -20.41 -5.24 1.96
CA LEU A 74 -19.27 -5.93 1.38
C LEU A 74 -17.94 -5.53 2.04
N ARG A 75 -17.72 -4.24 2.28
CA ARG A 75 -16.51 -3.76 2.95
C ARG A 75 -16.38 -4.32 4.37
N LYS A 76 -17.49 -4.53 5.06
CA LYS A 76 -17.49 -5.18 6.37
C LYS A 76 -17.11 -6.66 6.27
N LYS A 77 -17.57 -7.37 5.23
CA LYS A 77 -17.17 -8.76 4.94
C LYS A 77 -15.69 -8.89 4.56
N ILE A 78 -15.15 -7.92 3.81
CA ILE A 78 -13.74 -7.92 3.35
C ILE A 78 -12.76 -7.71 4.51
N ASP A 79 -13.24 -7.28 5.68
CA ASP A 79 -12.39 -7.05 6.86
C ASP A 79 -11.27 -6.01 6.60
N VAL A 80 -11.63 -4.88 6.02
CA VAL A 80 -10.70 -3.82 5.64
C VAL A 80 -10.04 -3.21 6.88
N THR A 81 -8.71 -3.16 6.90
CA THR A 81 -7.91 -2.61 8.00
C THR A 81 -8.36 -1.18 8.39
N GLU A 82 -8.62 -0.33 7.40
CA GLU A 82 -9.07 1.05 7.62
C GLU A 82 -10.41 1.14 8.36
N VAL A 83 -11.31 0.16 8.17
CA VAL A 83 -12.60 0.10 8.90
C VAL A 83 -12.35 -0.21 10.37
N LYS A 84 -11.48 -1.17 10.68
CA LYS A 84 -11.10 -1.49 12.07
C LYS A 84 -10.45 -0.30 12.76
N MET A 85 -9.56 0.42 12.06
CA MET A 85 -8.93 1.63 12.59
C MET A 85 -9.95 2.74 12.87
N CYS A 86 -10.90 2.99 11.97
CA CYS A 86 -11.98 3.96 12.17
C CYS A 86 -12.89 3.59 13.35
N ASP A 87 -13.11 2.30 13.57
CA ASP A 87 -13.91 1.77 14.69
C ASP A 87 -13.09 1.68 15.98
N ASN A 88 -11.83 2.11 15.98
CA ASN A 88 -10.88 1.98 17.10
C ASN A 88 -10.68 0.53 17.60
N LYS A 89 -10.80 -0.44 16.68
CA LYS A 89 -10.65 -1.88 16.95
C LYS A 89 -9.26 -2.39 16.52
N PHE A 90 -8.21 -1.75 16.99
CA PHE A 90 -6.83 -2.12 16.64
C PHE A 90 -6.49 -3.55 17.11
N ASP A 91 -7.03 -3.98 18.23
CA ASP A 91 -6.89 -5.32 18.81
C ASP A 91 -7.37 -6.45 17.89
N SER A 92 -8.29 -6.14 16.96
CA SER A 92 -8.82 -7.09 15.99
C SER A 92 -8.01 -7.17 14.70
N ILE A 93 -7.00 -6.32 14.53
CA ILE A 93 -6.14 -6.31 13.32
C ILE A 93 -5.19 -7.50 13.37
N ILE A 94 -5.17 -8.29 12.29
CA ILE A 94 -4.19 -9.35 12.06
C ILE A 94 -3.10 -8.74 11.17
N TYR A 95 -1.96 -8.38 11.77
CA TYR A 95 -0.90 -7.63 11.08
C TYR A 95 -0.31 -8.35 9.87
N GLU A 96 -0.23 -9.69 9.89
CA GLU A 96 0.22 -10.48 8.75
C GLU A 96 -0.64 -10.34 7.50
N ASN A 97 -1.93 -10.00 7.68
CA ASN A 97 -2.89 -9.82 6.58
C ASN A 97 -2.96 -8.37 6.10
N VAL A 98 -2.30 -7.43 6.78
CA VAL A 98 -2.30 -6.02 6.38
C VAL A 98 -1.53 -5.87 5.05
N PRO A 99 -2.16 -5.26 4.02
CA PRO A 99 -1.49 -5.05 2.73
C PRO A 99 -0.24 -4.18 2.86
N SER A 100 0.76 -4.42 2.01
CA SER A 100 2.07 -3.74 2.02
C SER A 100 1.97 -2.22 2.18
N LYS A 101 1.14 -1.58 1.38
CA LYS A 101 0.98 -0.12 1.38
C LYS A 101 0.22 0.41 2.60
N ALA A 102 -0.75 -0.37 3.10
CA ALA A 102 -1.45 -0.05 4.33
C ALA A 102 -0.50 -0.16 5.53
N MET A 103 0.31 -1.21 5.61
CA MET A 103 1.36 -1.37 6.61
C MET A 103 2.29 -0.14 6.61
N LEU A 104 2.84 0.23 5.46
CA LEU A 104 3.73 1.39 5.32
C LEU A 104 3.09 2.71 5.74
N ASN A 105 1.81 2.91 5.42
CA ASN A 105 1.12 4.16 5.69
C ASN A 105 0.62 4.30 7.12
N TYR A 106 0.29 3.19 7.77
CA TYR A 106 -0.35 3.17 9.08
C TYR A 106 0.58 2.70 10.21
N THR A 107 1.86 2.47 9.94
CA THR A 107 2.86 2.09 10.95
C THR A 107 2.77 2.98 12.20
N SER A 108 2.81 4.30 12.04
CA SER A 108 2.74 5.23 13.18
C SER A 108 1.41 5.14 13.95
N ALA A 109 0.31 4.83 13.26
CA ALA A 109 -0.97 4.62 13.92
C ALA A 109 -0.98 3.30 14.72
N PHE A 110 -0.39 2.24 14.20
CA PHE A 110 -0.23 0.97 14.92
C PHE A 110 0.68 1.13 16.14
N GLU A 111 1.81 1.84 16.00
CA GLU A 111 2.71 2.18 17.10
C GLU A 111 2.00 2.99 18.20
N SER A 112 1.10 3.92 17.81
CA SER A 112 0.42 4.80 18.77
C SER A 112 -0.75 4.13 19.49
N HIS A 113 -1.52 3.30 18.79
CA HIS A 113 -2.79 2.77 19.30
C HIS A 113 -2.71 1.30 19.76
N ASP A 114 -1.70 0.54 19.33
CA ASP A 114 -1.54 -0.88 19.66
C ASP A 114 -0.06 -1.27 19.77
N SER A 115 0.75 -0.42 20.42
CA SER A 115 2.22 -0.55 20.47
C SER A 115 2.68 -1.94 20.86
N LYS A 116 2.16 -2.50 21.95
CA LYS A 116 2.60 -3.81 22.48
C LYS A 116 2.46 -4.94 21.46
N ARG A 117 1.26 -5.11 20.87
CA ARG A 117 1.01 -6.17 19.87
C ARG A 117 1.76 -5.91 18.57
N PHE A 118 1.88 -4.64 18.17
CA PHE A 118 2.63 -4.27 16.99
C PHE A 118 4.14 -4.54 17.16
N ASP A 119 4.71 -4.16 18.30
CA ASP A 119 6.12 -4.45 18.63
C ASP A 119 6.40 -5.96 18.71
N GLU A 120 5.49 -6.72 19.32
CA GLU A 120 5.60 -8.19 19.35
C GLU A 120 5.57 -8.78 17.94
N TYR A 121 4.66 -8.30 17.09
CA TYR A 121 4.58 -8.71 15.69
C TYR A 121 5.87 -8.41 14.92
N ILE A 122 6.39 -7.18 15.01
CA ILE A 122 7.64 -6.79 14.33
C ILE A 122 8.81 -7.65 14.84
N ASN A 123 8.88 -7.91 16.14
CA ASN A 123 9.87 -8.81 16.71
C ASN A 123 9.75 -10.26 16.20
N GLN A 124 8.54 -10.73 15.92
CA GLN A 124 8.34 -12.04 15.30
C GLN A 124 8.78 -12.04 13.82
N VAL A 125 8.52 -10.96 13.08
CA VAL A 125 9.01 -10.78 11.71
C VAL A 125 10.53 -10.82 11.66
N LEU A 126 11.21 -10.09 12.53
CA LEU A 126 12.69 -10.08 12.61
C LEU A 126 13.28 -11.45 12.94
N LYS A 127 12.55 -12.27 13.67
CA LYS A 127 12.94 -13.67 14.00
C LYS A 127 12.49 -14.67 12.93
N ASN A 128 11.99 -14.23 11.79
CA ASN A 128 11.39 -15.06 10.73
C ASN A 128 10.25 -15.99 11.21
N LYS A 129 9.52 -15.59 12.24
CA LYS A 129 8.37 -16.33 12.78
C LYS A 129 7.02 -15.80 12.29
N ALA A 130 6.99 -14.60 11.72
CA ALA A 130 5.83 -13.98 11.11
C ALA A 130 6.22 -13.34 9.78
N LYS A 131 5.23 -13.11 8.91
CA LYS A 131 5.42 -12.52 7.59
C LYS A 131 4.97 -11.06 7.59
N ILE A 132 5.74 -10.18 6.94
CA ILE A 132 5.33 -8.82 6.60
C ILE A 132 5.18 -8.66 5.09
N ASN A 133 4.11 -8.02 4.66
CA ASN A 133 3.84 -7.83 3.25
C ASN A 133 4.59 -6.59 2.72
N SER A 134 5.42 -6.78 1.68
CA SER A 134 6.18 -5.73 1.00
C SER A 134 6.19 -5.85 -0.52
N SER A 135 5.61 -6.91 -1.08
CA SER A 135 5.73 -7.26 -2.51
C SER A 135 5.21 -6.21 -3.49
N THR A 136 4.35 -5.30 -3.06
CA THR A 136 3.79 -4.22 -3.89
C THR A 136 4.41 -2.85 -3.62
N LEU A 137 5.44 -2.78 -2.77
CA LEU A 137 6.16 -1.53 -2.48
C LEU A 137 7.34 -1.35 -3.43
N TYR A 138 7.55 -0.10 -3.80
CA TYR A 138 8.81 0.32 -4.42
C TYR A 138 9.80 0.75 -3.32
N PRO A 139 11.11 0.48 -3.47
CA PRO A 139 12.12 0.85 -2.49
C PRO A 139 12.06 2.32 -2.06
N TYR A 140 11.80 3.25 -3.00
CA TYR A 140 11.72 4.68 -2.70
C TYR A 140 10.54 5.04 -1.77
N GLU A 141 9.48 4.26 -1.74
CA GLU A 141 8.34 4.53 -0.86
C GLU A 141 8.70 4.33 0.60
N ILE A 142 9.54 3.33 0.89
CA ILE A 142 10.07 3.09 2.24
C ILE A 142 11.06 4.19 2.62
N ILE A 143 12.03 4.50 1.74
CA ILE A 143 13.02 5.55 1.99
C ILE A 143 12.36 6.91 2.21
N SER A 144 11.26 7.20 1.49
CA SER A 144 10.54 8.48 1.67
C SER A 144 9.97 8.67 3.09
N LYS A 145 9.73 7.58 3.84
CA LYS A 145 9.22 7.63 5.22
C LYS A 145 10.28 8.06 6.24
N TYR A 146 11.56 7.89 5.92
CA TYR A 146 12.65 8.38 6.75
C TYR A 146 12.82 9.90 6.71
N ASN A 147 11.99 10.64 5.94
CA ASN A 147 12.01 12.10 5.86
C ASN A 147 13.45 12.64 5.71
N LEU A 148 14.15 12.18 4.68
CA LEU A 148 15.49 12.67 4.37
C LEU A 148 15.42 14.19 4.14
N LYS A 149 15.56 14.96 5.21
CA LYS A 149 15.58 16.42 5.18
C LYS A 149 16.89 16.88 4.55
N TYR A 150 16.81 17.37 3.33
CA TYR A 150 17.93 18.06 2.72
C TYR A 150 18.26 19.32 3.54
N GLY A 151 19.49 19.42 4.03
CA GLY A 151 20.05 20.66 4.58
C GLY A 151 20.05 20.81 6.09
N ASN A 152 19.57 19.87 6.87
CA ASN A 152 19.78 19.89 8.31
C ASN A 152 20.81 18.84 8.70
N SER A 153 21.91 19.33 9.25
CA SER A 153 22.99 18.62 9.96
C SER A 153 23.01 17.09 9.79
N PHE A 154 24.11 16.57 9.29
CA PHE A 154 24.47 15.13 9.29
C PHE A 154 24.52 14.49 10.71
N TYR A 155 24.10 15.20 11.73
CA TYR A 155 24.20 14.83 13.15
C TYR A 155 22.88 14.60 13.86
N GLU A 156 21.70 14.72 13.18
CA GLU A 156 20.47 14.24 13.80
C GLU A 156 20.42 12.71 13.71
N PRO A 157 20.28 11.99 14.84
CA PRO A 157 20.18 10.55 14.81
C PRO A 157 18.96 10.16 13.97
N TYR A 158 19.18 9.33 12.95
CA TYR A 158 18.08 8.72 12.20
C TYR A 158 17.17 7.98 13.18
N ASN A 159 15.90 8.30 13.20
CA ASN A 159 14.93 7.48 13.92
C ASN A 159 14.87 6.11 13.23
N TYR A 160 15.64 5.18 13.75
CA TYR A 160 15.64 3.79 13.31
C TYR A 160 14.26 3.20 13.57
N ASN A 161 13.56 2.80 12.51
CA ASN A 161 12.22 2.23 12.61
C ASN A 161 12.24 0.77 12.17
N LEU A 162 12.07 -0.14 13.14
CA LEU A 162 12.11 -1.60 12.92
C LEU A 162 11.05 -2.09 11.93
N ALA A 163 9.90 -1.45 11.85
CA ALA A 163 8.85 -1.83 10.92
C ALA A 163 9.23 -1.47 9.47
N LEU A 164 9.84 -0.29 9.26
CA LEU A 164 10.36 0.11 7.95
C LEU A 164 11.51 -0.80 7.50
N GLU A 165 12.43 -1.13 8.41
CA GLU A 165 13.51 -2.08 8.15
C GLU A 165 12.98 -3.48 7.80
N SER A 166 11.97 -3.93 8.53
CA SER A 166 11.32 -5.22 8.25
C SER A 166 10.67 -5.24 6.87
N GLN A 167 10.00 -4.14 6.48
CA GLN A 167 9.43 -4.02 5.14
C GLN A 167 10.50 -3.93 4.04
N TRP A 168 11.62 -3.22 4.31
CA TRP A 168 12.75 -3.15 3.40
C TRP A 168 13.36 -4.53 3.15
N ASN A 169 13.62 -5.28 4.22
CA ASN A 169 14.20 -6.61 4.14
C ASN A 169 13.26 -7.65 3.46
N ALA A 170 11.96 -7.40 3.49
CA ALA A 170 10.95 -8.24 2.84
C ALA A 170 10.64 -7.82 1.39
N LEU A 171 11.35 -6.84 0.81
CA LEU A 171 11.21 -6.49 -0.61
C LEU A 171 11.60 -7.69 -1.48
N PRO A 172 10.89 -7.93 -2.59
CA PRO A 172 11.26 -8.98 -3.54
C PRO A 172 12.66 -8.76 -4.09
N ASN A 173 13.40 -9.83 -4.29
CA ASN A 173 14.70 -9.76 -4.96
C ASN A 173 14.51 -9.80 -6.48
N TYR A 174 14.78 -8.70 -7.15
CA TYR A 174 14.74 -8.57 -8.61
C TYR A 174 16.13 -8.72 -9.26
N VAL A 175 17.19 -8.91 -8.47
CA VAL A 175 18.55 -9.12 -8.99
C VAL A 175 18.75 -10.62 -9.22
N THR A 176 18.59 -11.03 -10.45
CA THR A 176 18.74 -12.44 -10.86
C THR A 176 20.15 -12.77 -11.34
N ASP A 177 20.93 -11.76 -11.67
CA ASP A 177 22.28 -11.88 -12.19
C ASP A 177 23.32 -12.03 -11.05
N SER A 178 24.40 -12.74 -11.34
CA SER A 178 25.55 -12.88 -10.45
C SER A 178 26.71 -11.93 -10.81
N SER A 179 26.50 -10.99 -11.73
CA SER A 179 27.51 -10.01 -12.12
C SER A 179 27.90 -9.09 -10.95
N SER A 180 29.18 -8.74 -10.91
CA SER A 180 29.67 -7.74 -9.95
C SER A 180 29.43 -6.35 -10.52
N THR A 181 28.50 -5.61 -9.96
CA THR A 181 28.05 -4.30 -10.48
C THR A 181 28.36 -3.20 -9.49
N LEU A 182 29.06 -2.15 -9.93
CA LEU A 182 29.22 -0.92 -9.16
C LEU A 182 27.99 -0.03 -9.37
N VAL A 183 27.36 0.40 -8.28
CA VAL A 183 26.19 1.27 -8.33
C VAL A 183 26.62 2.72 -8.08
N VAL A 184 26.27 3.63 -8.99
CA VAL A 184 26.55 5.06 -8.86
C VAL A 184 25.24 5.83 -8.91
N ALA A 185 24.94 6.59 -7.83
CA ALA A 185 23.74 7.38 -7.72
C ALA A 185 24.03 8.88 -7.82
N ASP A 186 23.27 9.58 -8.63
CA ASP A 186 23.30 11.05 -8.67
C ASP A 186 22.54 11.60 -7.45
N THR A 187 23.26 12.34 -6.59
CA THR A 187 22.72 13.01 -5.41
C THR A 187 22.82 14.52 -5.50
N SER A 188 22.97 15.07 -6.70
CA SER A 188 23.05 16.52 -6.94
C SER A 188 21.79 17.26 -6.47
N GLY A 189 21.92 18.58 -6.26
CA GLY A 189 20.82 19.41 -5.75
C GLY A 189 19.57 19.41 -6.62
N SER A 190 19.70 19.19 -7.93
CA SER A 190 18.57 19.07 -8.87
C SER A 190 17.71 17.82 -8.64
N MET A 191 18.26 16.80 -7.97
CA MET A 191 17.56 15.55 -7.63
C MET A 191 16.63 15.67 -6.40
N LYS A 192 16.57 16.84 -5.76
CA LYS A 192 15.79 17.06 -4.54
C LYS A 192 14.35 16.53 -4.63
N GLY A 193 13.89 15.84 -3.56
CA GLY A 193 12.56 15.26 -3.46
C GLY A 193 12.47 13.84 -3.99
N LYS A 194 11.40 13.52 -4.72
CA LYS A 194 11.16 12.15 -5.20
C LYS A 194 12.30 11.57 -6.06
N PRO A 195 12.92 12.31 -7.01
CA PRO A 195 14.04 11.78 -7.79
C PRO A 195 15.20 11.28 -6.91
N LEU A 196 15.55 12.03 -5.88
CA LEU A 196 16.60 11.64 -4.94
C LEU A 196 16.22 10.37 -4.17
N ASN A 197 14.99 10.29 -3.65
CA ASN A 197 14.52 9.10 -2.93
C ASN A 197 14.58 7.86 -3.83
N VAL A 198 14.25 8.01 -5.10
CA VAL A 198 14.36 6.92 -6.09
C VAL A 198 15.83 6.54 -6.29
N ALA A 199 16.71 7.52 -6.57
CA ALA A 199 18.13 7.27 -6.82
C ALA A 199 18.80 6.57 -5.62
N LEU A 200 18.61 7.11 -4.41
CA LEU A 200 19.18 6.53 -3.18
C LEU A 200 18.63 5.14 -2.87
N SER A 201 17.31 4.96 -2.99
CA SER A 201 16.69 3.68 -2.68
C SER A 201 17.15 2.58 -3.62
N LEU A 202 17.27 2.87 -4.91
CA LEU A 202 17.77 1.91 -5.90
C LEU A 202 19.26 1.64 -5.71
N ALA A 203 20.06 2.66 -5.38
CA ALA A 203 21.48 2.47 -5.08
C ALA A 203 21.68 1.51 -3.90
N ILE A 204 21.01 1.75 -2.78
CA ILE A 204 21.07 0.88 -1.60
C ILE A 204 20.55 -0.53 -1.92
N TYR A 205 19.42 -0.61 -2.63
CA TYR A 205 18.80 -1.88 -2.99
C TYR A 205 19.73 -2.75 -3.84
N PHE A 206 20.29 -2.18 -4.91
CA PHE A 206 21.19 -2.92 -5.79
C PHE A 206 22.56 -3.21 -5.13
N ALA A 207 23.11 -2.28 -4.36
CA ALA A 207 24.36 -2.51 -3.64
C ALA A 207 24.25 -3.70 -2.67
N ARG A 208 23.15 -3.79 -1.91
CA ARG A 208 22.90 -4.91 -0.96
C ARG A 208 22.64 -6.24 -1.64
N LEU A 209 22.01 -6.25 -2.81
CA LEU A 209 21.71 -7.49 -3.55
C LEU A 209 22.81 -7.90 -4.51
N ASN A 210 23.77 -7.02 -4.74
CA ASN A 210 24.93 -7.26 -5.59
C ASN A 210 25.79 -8.41 -5.02
N LYS A 211 26.57 -9.05 -5.89
CA LYS A 211 27.49 -10.13 -5.52
C LYS A 211 28.92 -9.75 -5.88
N GLY A 212 29.89 -10.30 -5.17
CA GLY A 212 31.30 -10.06 -5.44
C GLY A 212 31.87 -8.84 -4.71
N VAL A 213 32.89 -8.22 -5.30
CA VAL A 213 33.73 -7.17 -4.65
C VAL A 213 32.97 -5.87 -4.36
N TRP A 214 31.84 -5.63 -5.02
CA TRP A 214 31.02 -4.43 -4.87
C TRP A 214 29.78 -4.65 -4.00
N ASN A 215 29.68 -5.77 -3.30
CA ASN A 215 28.59 -5.98 -2.35
C ASN A 215 28.66 -4.95 -1.23
N ASP A 216 27.55 -4.29 -0.96
CA ASP A 216 27.41 -3.22 0.05
C ASP A 216 28.38 -2.01 -0.16
N LYS A 217 28.74 -1.74 -1.43
CA LYS A 217 29.61 -0.62 -1.80
C LYS A 217 28.80 0.44 -2.59
#